data_f679fddacb579f9e173d5dc7ea3aee4d
#
_entry.id   f679fddacb579f9e173d5dc7ea3aee4d
#
_cell.length_a   1.000
_cell.length_b   1.000
_cell.length_c   1.000
_cell.angle_alpha   90.00
_cell.angle_beta   90.00
_cell.angle_gamma   90.00
#
_symmetry.space_group_name_H-M   'P 1'
#
loop_
_entity.id
_entity.type
_entity.pdbx_description
1 polymer ?
#
loop_
_entity_poly.entity_id
_entity_poly.type
_entity_poly.pdbx_seq_one_letter_code
_entity_poly.pdbx_strand_id
1 'polypeptide(L)'
;MTTRTLFIGMDGCTFTILDDLTVEKDGRPAVMPFLGGLMARGTRSELRSTPNPLTPPAWVSLMTGRSPGNHGLLDFIRAEERGEDVFFTLYDSRDNRAETIWSIASRQERRVAVLNLPFTAPPPKDLNGFMVPGFIPWRHLRRNTVPANFYDRLKEELPDFNPKELAWDFEQEKQAVDHLTDEDRENWVRYHLPREKQWFEIAKFLLKEEAPELMAVMFDGVDKLQHQAWLFLDPALQHEGVSDYHKRMRALCLDYFRQLDGFIEELVTMAGPDVQVFMASDHGFTATTEVVRINAWLFEKGYLHWKEVLDPDSEAAKRREDSMFANLDWSKTTAYCRTPSSNGINIRVARNPGETGIKPEDYEAFREQLILDIKALKDPVTGESIVSEIHLREEVFAGPAMMDAPDLLLVLRDFGFVSIKNKLPIVEPREEPAGTHHPDGIFIACGPGIRKGVKIDRRHICDVGATLLYSQGLEVPGDFEGKVPADMFIKPWLNQNPIRIGESTRGVNKDENAEDMADDEKEKIMAQLQMLGYME
;
A
#
# COMPACT_ATOMS: atom_id res chain seq x y z
N MET A 1 8.57 -31.99 -2.91
CA MET A 1 9.23 -30.70 -3.30
C MET A 1 9.50 -29.96 -2.01
N THR A 2 10.48 -29.07 -2.00
CA THR A 2 10.80 -28.25 -0.81
C THR A 2 10.65 -26.79 -1.16
N THR A 3 10.12 -25.99 -0.26
CA THR A 3 10.04 -24.54 -0.42
C THR A 3 11.45 -23.96 -0.52
N ARG A 4 11.73 -23.23 -1.59
CA ARG A 4 13.03 -22.58 -1.82
C ARG A 4 13.04 -21.15 -1.30
N THR A 5 11.89 -20.48 -1.43
CA THR A 5 11.74 -19.07 -1.08
C THR A 5 10.46 -18.88 -0.30
N LEU A 6 10.59 -18.25 0.85
CA LEU A 6 9.49 -17.72 1.64
C LEU A 6 9.54 -16.20 1.60
N PHE A 7 8.53 -15.58 1.01
CA PHE A 7 8.33 -14.14 1.02
C PHE A 7 7.25 -13.78 2.04
N ILE A 8 7.58 -12.88 2.96
CA ILE A 8 6.65 -12.34 3.96
C ILE A 8 6.53 -10.83 3.72
N GLY A 9 5.38 -10.41 3.21
CA GLY A 9 4.99 -9.01 3.13
C GLY A 9 4.50 -8.51 4.49
N MET A 10 4.92 -7.32 4.90
CA MET A 10 4.43 -6.63 6.08
C MET A 10 4.04 -5.21 5.66
N ASP A 11 2.76 -5.00 5.39
CA ASP A 11 2.23 -3.73 4.89
C ASP A 11 2.62 -2.56 5.80
N GLY A 12 3.15 -1.47 5.25
CA GLY A 12 3.53 -0.27 5.99
C GLY A 12 4.65 -0.44 7.03
N CYS A 13 5.33 -1.58 7.08
CA CYS A 13 6.33 -1.84 8.11
C CYS A 13 7.56 -0.94 7.97
N THR A 14 8.08 -0.46 9.10
CA THR A 14 9.20 0.49 9.15
C THR A 14 10.27 0.12 10.16
N PHE A 15 11.53 0.42 9.85
CA PHE A 15 12.62 0.26 10.82
C PHE A 15 12.49 1.20 12.03
N THR A 16 11.73 2.28 11.93
CA THR A 16 11.46 3.19 13.06
C THR A 16 10.94 2.44 14.29
N ILE A 17 9.99 1.50 14.08
CA ILE A 17 9.47 0.68 15.18
C ILE A 17 10.23 -0.65 15.32
N LEU A 18 10.67 -1.28 14.22
CA LEU A 18 11.34 -2.58 14.30
C LEU A 18 12.67 -2.52 15.07
N ASP A 19 13.45 -1.46 14.92
CA ASP A 19 14.72 -1.29 15.64
C ASP A 19 14.51 -1.15 17.16
N ASP A 20 13.31 -0.73 17.63
CA ASP A 20 12.92 -0.75 19.05
C ASP A 20 12.35 -2.12 19.48
N LEU A 21 11.54 -2.75 18.63
CA LEU A 21 10.85 -3.99 18.97
C LEU A 21 11.74 -5.24 18.94
N THR A 22 12.82 -5.22 18.18
CA THR A 22 13.68 -6.39 17.95
C THR A 22 14.88 -6.50 18.89
N VAL A 23 15.09 -5.52 19.76
CA VAL A 23 16.22 -5.49 20.70
C VAL A 23 15.73 -5.48 22.15
N GLU A 24 16.57 -6.04 23.03
CA GLU A 24 16.38 -5.85 24.47
C GLU A 24 16.75 -4.42 24.84
N LYS A 25 15.90 -3.74 25.62
CA LYS A 25 16.09 -2.35 25.99
C LYS A 25 15.60 -2.08 27.41
N ASP A 26 16.41 -1.41 28.21
CA ASP A 26 16.08 -1.02 29.59
C ASP A 26 15.63 -2.19 30.47
N GLY A 27 16.24 -3.37 30.29
CA GLY A 27 15.91 -4.61 31.02
C GLY A 27 14.57 -5.24 30.60
N ARG A 28 13.94 -4.76 29.54
CA ARG A 28 12.77 -5.37 28.92
C ARG A 28 13.18 -6.26 27.75
N PRO A 29 12.67 -7.51 27.68
CA PRO A 29 12.96 -8.39 26.56
C PRO A 29 12.45 -7.80 25.24
N ALA A 30 13.10 -8.14 24.14
CA ALA A 30 12.62 -7.81 22.80
C ALA A 30 11.16 -8.30 22.60
N VAL A 31 10.37 -7.52 21.91
CA VAL A 31 8.98 -7.87 21.55
C VAL A 31 8.96 -8.85 20.38
N MET A 32 9.87 -8.66 19.41
CA MET A 32 10.04 -9.50 18.21
C MET A 32 11.47 -10.11 18.17
N PRO A 33 11.80 -11.02 19.11
CA PRO A 33 13.16 -11.57 19.20
C PRO A 33 13.54 -12.43 17.99
N PHE A 34 12.59 -13.13 17.37
CA PHE A 34 12.87 -13.97 16.22
C PHE A 34 13.23 -13.13 14.99
N LEU A 35 12.46 -12.08 14.71
CA LEU A 35 12.76 -11.14 13.64
C LEU A 35 14.10 -10.43 13.88
N GLY A 36 14.39 -10.04 15.13
CA GLY A 36 15.70 -9.51 15.51
C GLY A 36 16.84 -10.48 15.18
N GLY A 37 16.63 -11.77 15.46
CA GLY A 37 17.56 -12.84 15.08
C GLY A 37 17.71 -13.01 13.55
N LEU A 38 16.63 -12.87 12.77
CA LEU A 38 16.69 -12.87 11.31
C LEU A 38 17.51 -11.68 10.78
N MET A 39 17.26 -10.48 11.29
CA MET A 39 18.01 -9.28 10.92
C MET A 39 19.49 -9.40 11.25
N ALA A 40 19.84 -9.94 12.43
CA ALA A 40 21.23 -10.12 12.87
C ALA A 40 22.00 -11.15 12.02
N ARG A 41 21.34 -12.20 11.52
CA ARG A 41 21.95 -13.24 10.67
C ARG A 41 21.69 -13.08 9.19
N GLY A 42 21.10 -11.96 8.76
CA GLY A 42 20.75 -11.66 7.37
C GLY A 42 21.30 -10.33 6.88
N THR A 43 20.73 -9.87 5.80
CA THR A 43 20.97 -8.54 5.21
C THR A 43 19.71 -7.69 5.34
N ARG A 44 19.86 -6.41 5.68
CA ARG A 44 18.75 -5.46 5.69
C ARG A 44 19.04 -4.23 4.84
N SER A 45 18.00 -3.62 4.29
CA SER A 45 18.03 -2.38 3.52
C SER A 45 16.76 -1.58 3.76
N GLU A 46 16.85 -0.27 3.72
CA GLU A 46 15.67 0.57 3.47
C GLU A 46 15.15 0.29 2.06
N LEU A 47 13.84 0.24 1.90
CA LEU A 47 13.17 -0.04 0.63
C LEU A 47 12.38 1.17 0.18
N ARG A 48 12.87 1.86 -0.86
CA ARG A 48 12.18 3.00 -1.44
C ARG A 48 10.93 2.56 -2.18
N SER A 49 9.79 3.04 -1.74
CA SER A 49 8.48 2.85 -2.34
C SER A 49 8.32 3.58 -3.67
N THR A 50 7.14 3.51 -4.24
CA THR A 50 6.70 4.31 -5.39
C THR A 50 6.70 5.80 -5.06
N PRO A 51 6.67 6.71 -6.06
CA PRO A 51 6.66 8.15 -5.83
C PRO A 51 5.57 8.61 -4.87
N ASN A 52 4.36 8.07 -5.05
CA ASN A 52 3.32 8.10 -4.04
C ASN A 52 3.40 6.79 -3.25
N PRO A 53 3.84 6.79 -1.97
CA PRO A 53 4.03 5.58 -1.17
C PRO A 53 2.67 5.04 -0.71
N LEU A 54 1.93 4.42 -1.62
CA LEU A 54 0.58 3.94 -1.42
C LEU A 54 0.52 2.44 -1.71
N THR A 55 -0.25 1.71 -0.93
CA THR A 55 -0.38 0.25 -0.96
C THR A 55 -0.57 -0.33 -2.38
N PRO A 56 -1.55 0.13 -3.22
CA PRO A 56 -1.77 -0.45 -4.54
C PRO A 56 -0.59 -0.30 -5.50
N PRO A 57 -0.09 0.92 -5.79
CA PRO A 57 1.00 1.07 -6.74
C PRO A 57 2.28 0.40 -6.24
N ALA A 58 2.52 0.41 -4.93
CA ALA A 58 3.73 -0.15 -4.35
C ALA A 58 3.75 -1.69 -4.40
N TRP A 59 2.69 -2.38 -3.94
CA TRP A 59 2.62 -3.85 -4.07
C TRP A 59 2.64 -4.32 -5.51
N VAL A 60 1.95 -3.61 -6.43
CA VAL A 60 2.00 -3.98 -7.84
C VAL A 60 3.39 -3.75 -8.44
N SER A 61 4.08 -2.66 -8.06
CA SER A 61 5.48 -2.47 -8.45
C SER A 61 6.40 -3.58 -7.94
N LEU A 62 6.20 -4.04 -6.70
CA LEU A 62 6.93 -5.19 -6.14
C LEU A 62 6.66 -6.46 -6.94
N MET A 63 5.38 -6.76 -7.22
CA MET A 63 4.97 -7.98 -7.90
C MET A 63 5.34 -8.02 -9.40
N THR A 64 5.56 -6.87 -10.02
CA THR A 64 5.82 -6.78 -11.46
C THR A 64 7.24 -6.37 -11.81
N GLY A 65 8.02 -5.88 -10.82
CA GLY A 65 9.34 -5.29 -11.08
C GLY A 65 9.29 -4.02 -11.95
N ARG A 66 8.11 -3.37 -12.07
CA ARG A 66 7.83 -2.21 -12.93
C ARG A 66 7.25 -1.06 -12.10
N SER A 67 7.47 0.17 -12.54
CA SER A 67 6.93 1.38 -11.90
C SER A 67 5.45 1.61 -12.25
N PRO A 68 4.73 2.47 -11.47
CA PRO A 68 3.33 2.78 -11.72
C PRO A 68 3.04 3.31 -13.12
N GLY A 69 3.93 4.11 -13.71
CA GLY A 69 3.82 4.57 -15.09
C GLY A 69 3.83 3.44 -16.12
N ASN A 70 4.41 2.28 -15.78
CA ASN A 70 4.48 1.10 -16.63
C ASN A 70 3.36 0.09 -16.36
N HIS A 71 3.03 -0.19 -15.09
CA HIS A 71 1.98 -1.17 -14.77
C HIS A 71 0.57 -0.57 -14.72
N GLY A 72 0.41 0.75 -14.59
CA GLY A 72 -0.87 1.45 -14.76
C GLY A 72 -1.71 1.63 -13.50
N LEU A 73 -1.33 1.08 -12.34
CA LEU A 73 -2.01 1.33 -11.08
C LEU A 73 -1.33 2.47 -10.33
N LEU A 74 -2.08 3.54 -10.11
CA LEU A 74 -1.58 4.79 -9.53
C LEU A 74 -2.15 5.10 -8.15
N ASP A 75 -3.32 4.50 -7.83
CA ASP A 75 -4.09 4.73 -6.61
C ASP A 75 -4.95 3.47 -6.30
N PHE A 76 -5.78 3.50 -5.25
CA PHE A 76 -6.85 2.53 -4.99
C PHE A 76 -8.00 2.68 -5.98
N ILE A 77 -8.28 3.93 -6.36
CA ILE A 77 -9.43 4.29 -7.17
C ILE A 77 -8.99 5.01 -8.43
N ARG A 78 -9.75 4.76 -9.50
CA ARG A 78 -9.66 5.50 -10.74
C ARG A 78 -10.79 6.52 -10.77
N ALA A 79 -10.44 7.78 -11.00
CA ALA A 79 -11.41 8.83 -11.26
C ALA A 79 -11.65 8.93 -12.77
N GLU A 80 -12.90 8.80 -13.18
CA GLU A 80 -13.35 8.97 -14.56
C GLU A 80 -14.20 10.23 -14.68
N GLU A 81 -13.73 11.20 -15.48
CA GLU A 81 -14.51 12.39 -15.80
C GLU A 81 -15.54 12.03 -16.89
N ARG A 82 -16.83 12.16 -16.59
CA ARG A 82 -17.94 11.93 -17.52
C ARG A 82 -18.84 13.17 -17.56
N GLY A 83 -18.60 14.02 -18.55
CA GLY A 83 -19.30 15.31 -18.68
C GLY A 83 -18.92 16.27 -17.56
N GLU A 84 -19.89 16.64 -16.72
CA GLU A 84 -19.67 17.52 -15.56
C GLU A 84 -19.48 16.77 -14.22
N ASP A 85 -19.42 15.41 -14.25
CA ASP A 85 -19.31 14.60 -13.05
C ASP A 85 -18.02 13.76 -13.06
N VAL A 86 -17.49 13.49 -11.87
CA VAL A 86 -16.38 12.57 -11.66
C VAL A 86 -16.89 11.31 -10.98
N PHE A 87 -16.71 10.18 -11.65
CA PHE A 87 -17.06 8.86 -11.14
C PHE A 87 -15.82 8.15 -10.64
N PHE A 88 -15.94 7.50 -9.50
CA PHE A 88 -14.87 6.70 -8.93
C PHE A 88 -15.13 5.22 -9.17
N THR A 89 -14.12 4.51 -9.65
CA THR A 89 -14.13 3.06 -9.77
C THR A 89 -12.89 2.48 -9.11
N LEU A 90 -13.03 1.31 -8.47
CA LEU A 90 -11.89 0.61 -7.90
C LEU A 90 -11.05 -0.01 -8.99
N TYR A 91 -9.73 0.07 -8.83
CA TYR A 91 -8.81 -0.74 -9.60
C TYR A 91 -8.88 -2.21 -9.17
N ASP A 92 -8.61 -3.11 -10.11
CA ASP A 92 -8.41 -4.54 -9.83
C ASP A 92 -7.22 -5.10 -10.64
N SER A 93 -6.99 -6.43 -10.58
CA SER A 93 -5.86 -7.04 -11.28
C SER A 93 -5.90 -6.87 -12.81
N ARG A 94 -7.09 -6.61 -13.39
CA ARG A 94 -7.27 -6.40 -14.85
C ARG A 94 -6.72 -5.05 -15.31
N ASP A 95 -6.58 -4.10 -14.41
CA ASP A 95 -6.00 -2.78 -14.71
C ASP A 95 -4.47 -2.84 -14.78
N ASN A 96 -3.85 -3.84 -14.14
CA ASN A 96 -2.42 -4.07 -14.23
C ASN A 96 -2.01 -4.44 -15.66
N ARG A 97 -1.09 -3.68 -16.24
CA ARG A 97 -0.58 -3.84 -17.62
C ARG A 97 0.70 -4.67 -17.69
N ALA A 98 1.26 -5.09 -16.55
CA ALA A 98 2.53 -5.80 -16.47
C ALA A 98 2.36 -7.23 -15.94
N GLU A 99 3.14 -8.19 -16.48
CA GLU A 99 3.16 -9.57 -16.01
C GLU A 99 3.69 -9.64 -14.58
N THR A 100 2.99 -10.38 -13.69
CA THR A 100 3.44 -10.55 -12.31
C THR A 100 4.51 -11.62 -12.19
N ILE A 101 5.37 -11.55 -11.18
CA ILE A 101 6.38 -12.57 -10.88
C ILE A 101 5.75 -13.96 -10.63
N TRP A 102 4.50 -13.99 -10.15
CA TRP A 102 3.75 -15.23 -9.95
C TRP A 102 3.42 -15.92 -11.28
N SER A 103 2.99 -15.16 -12.29
CA SER A 103 2.75 -15.65 -13.64
C SER A 103 4.07 -16.05 -14.32
N ILE A 104 5.13 -15.24 -14.17
CA ILE A 104 6.47 -15.54 -14.70
C ILE A 104 7.01 -16.85 -14.11
N ALA A 105 6.89 -17.04 -12.79
CA ALA A 105 7.32 -18.27 -12.13
C ALA A 105 6.49 -19.47 -12.58
N SER A 106 5.16 -19.32 -12.65
CA SER A 106 4.22 -20.37 -13.07
C SER A 106 4.52 -20.87 -14.48
N ARG A 107 4.70 -19.97 -15.46
CA ARG A 107 5.01 -20.37 -16.84
C ARG A 107 6.40 -21.00 -17.02
N GLN A 108 7.26 -20.88 -15.99
CA GLN A 108 8.55 -21.57 -15.90
C GLN A 108 8.49 -22.76 -14.94
N GLU A 109 7.30 -23.34 -14.77
CA GLU A 109 7.01 -24.58 -14.04
C GLU A 109 7.30 -24.50 -12.53
N ARG A 110 7.44 -23.29 -11.95
CA ARG A 110 7.52 -23.13 -10.50
C ARG A 110 6.13 -23.16 -9.88
N ARG A 111 5.99 -23.97 -8.84
CA ARG A 111 4.75 -24.01 -8.05
C ARG A 111 4.76 -22.87 -7.04
N VAL A 112 3.77 -21.98 -7.14
CA VAL A 112 3.68 -20.78 -6.32
C VAL A 112 2.51 -20.86 -5.36
N ALA A 113 2.61 -20.17 -4.21
CA ALA A 113 1.47 -19.88 -3.34
C ALA A 113 1.49 -18.40 -2.98
N VAL A 114 0.36 -17.73 -3.16
CA VAL A 114 0.22 -16.28 -3.00
C VAL A 114 -1.00 -15.98 -2.14
N LEU A 115 -0.76 -15.40 -0.96
CA LEU A 115 -1.78 -15.16 0.05
C LEU A 115 -1.85 -13.68 0.44
N ASN A 116 -3.04 -13.13 0.47
CA ASN A 116 -3.38 -11.78 0.94
C ASN A 116 -2.72 -10.62 0.17
N LEU A 117 -2.11 -10.84 -0.99
CA LEU A 117 -1.57 -9.73 -1.77
C LEU A 117 -2.70 -8.97 -2.46
N PRO A 118 -2.71 -7.62 -2.40
CA PRO A 118 -3.73 -6.81 -3.04
C PRO A 118 -3.60 -6.84 -4.56
N PHE A 119 -4.68 -6.53 -5.28
CA PHE A 119 -4.72 -6.49 -6.76
C PHE A 119 -4.31 -7.81 -7.43
N THR A 120 -4.64 -8.93 -6.77
CA THR A 120 -4.48 -10.28 -7.31
C THR A 120 -5.81 -10.94 -7.68
N ALA A 121 -6.93 -10.23 -7.54
CA ALA A 121 -8.26 -10.65 -7.98
C ALA A 121 -8.73 -9.82 -9.20
N PRO A 122 -9.28 -10.47 -10.25
CA PRO A 122 -9.30 -11.90 -10.50
C PRO A 122 -7.89 -12.49 -10.71
N PRO A 123 -7.66 -13.76 -10.29
CA PRO A 123 -6.35 -14.38 -10.41
C PRO A 123 -5.99 -14.72 -11.85
N PRO A 124 -4.68 -14.87 -12.20
CA PRO A 124 -4.24 -15.37 -13.50
C PRO A 124 -4.80 -16.77 -13.77
N LYS A 125 -5.27 -17.02 -15.01
CA LYS A 125 -5.86 -18.32 -15.42
C LYS A 125 -4.88 -19.48 -15.42
N ASP A 126 -3.61 -19.20 -15.63
CA ASP A 126 -2.53 -20.17 -15.83
C ASP A 126 -1.59 -20.27 -14.62
N LEU A 127 -2.07 -19.89 -13.43
CA LEU A 127 -1.28 -19.97 -12.22
C LEU A 127 -0.97 -21.44 -11.85
N ASN A 128 0.30 -21.78 -11.77
CA ASN A 128 0.75 -23.09 -11.31
C ASN A 128 0.87 -23.07 -9.77
N GLY A 129 -0.20 -23.39 -9.07
CA GLY A 129 -0.20 -23.45 -7.61
C GLY A 129 -1.45 -22.89 -6.95
N PHE A 130 -1.27 -22.03 -5.95
CA PHE A 130 -2.33 -21.55 -5.08
C PHE A 130 -2.36 -20.02 -5.02
N MET A 131 -3.57 -19.46 -5.00
CA MET A 131 -3.78 -18.04 -4.72
C MET A 131 -5.07 -17.84 -3.94
N VAL A 132 -4.97 -17.10 -2.83
CA VAL A 132 -6.12 -16.55 -2.10
C VAL A 132 -5.90 -15.04 -2.03
N PRO A 133 -6.62 -14.25 -2.85
CA PRO A 133 -6.43 -12.81 -2.92
C PRO A 133 -6.79 -12.11 -1.61
N GLY A 134 -6.05 -11.05 -1.30
CA GLY A 134 -6.41 -10.09 -0.26
C GLY A 134 -7.25 -8.93 -0.78
N PHE A 135 -7.70 -8.07 0.11
CA PHE A 135 -8.37 -6.80 -0.19
C PHE A 135 -9.65 -6.94 -1.05
N ILE A 136 -10.35 -8.07 -0.91
CA ILE A 136 -11.64 -8.29 -1.57
C ILE A 136 -12.70 -8.71 -0.55
N PRO A 137 -13.99 -8.40 -0.79
CA PRO A 137 -15.08 -8.86 0.08
C PRO A 137 -15.11 -10.39 0.18
N TRP A 138 -15.43 -10.94 1.36
CA TRP A 138 -15.43 -12.39 1.61
C TRP A 138 -16.31 -13.19 0.64
N ARG A 139 -17.40 -12.60 0.12
CA ARG A 139 -18.30 -13.22 -0.87
C ARG A 139 -17.62 -13.53 -2.18
N HIS A 140 -16.54 -12.79 -2.49
CA HIS A 140 -15.76 -12.96 -3.71
C HIS A 140 -14.58 -13.92 -3.55
N LEU A 141 -14.18 -14.27 -2.33
CA LEU A 141 -13.01 -15.13 -2.06
C LEU A 141 -13.10 -16.48 -2.78
N ARG A 142 -14.26 -17.19 -2.69
CA ARG A 142 -14.40 -18.52 -3.30
C ARG A 142 -14.13 -18.53 -4.80
N ARG A 143 -14.70 -17.56 -5.54
CA ARG A 143 -14.56 -17.48 -7.00
C ARG A 143 -13.18 -17.02 -7.45
N ASN A 144 -12.45 -16.33 -6.58
CA ASN A 144 -11.11 -15.80 -6.86
C ASN A 144 -10.00 -16.65 -6.23
N THR A 145 -10.32 -17.78 -5.60
CA THR A 145 -9.32 -18.70 -5.05
C THR A 145 -8.87 -19.70 -6.13
N VAL A 146 -7.56 -19.90 -6.25
CA VAL A 146 -6.94 -20.85 -7.18
C VAL A 146 -6.21 -21.93 -6.38
N PRO A 147 -6.34 -23.23 -6.78
CA PRO A 147 -7.27 -23.79 -7.74
C PRO A 147 -8.72 -23.72 -7.24
N ALA A 148 -9.70 -23.85 -8.12
CA ALA A 148 -11.12 -23.62 -7.83
C ALA A 148 -11.67 -24.42 -6.64
N ASN A 149 -11.11 -25.60 -6.34
CA ASN A 149 -11.49 -26.44 -5.21
C ASN A 149 -10.76 -26.08 -3.90
N PHE A 150 -9.78 -25.19 -3.94
CA PHE A 150 -8.93 -24.92 -2.77
C PHE A 150 -9.71 -24.26 -1.63
N TYR A 151 -10.64 -23.35 -1.95
CA TYR A 151 -11.50 -22.74 -0.95
C TYR A 151 -12.34 -23.76 -0.17
N ASP A 152 -12.90 -24.77 -0.86
CA ASP A 152 -13.69 -25.81 -0.22
C ASP A 152 -12.79 -26.74 0.62
N ARG A 153 -11.57 -27.03 0.15
CA ARG A 153 -10.55 -27.75 0.94
C ARG A 153 -10.18 -27.02 2.22
N LEU A 154 -9.99 -25.71 2.19
CA LEU A 154 -9.72 -24.92 3.41
C LEU A 154 -10.84 -25.08 4.43
N LYS A 155 -12.11 -25.09 4.00
CA LYS A 155 -13.25 -25.32 4.89
C LYS A 155 -13.31 -26.72 5.48
N GLU A 156 -12.86 -27.71 4.74
CA GLU A 156 -12.89 -29.12 5.16
C GLU A 156 -11.72 -29.45 6.11
N GLU A 157 -10.53 -28.90 5.83
CA GLU A 157 -9.28 -29.30 6.48
C GLU A 157 -8.83 -28.33 7.59
N LEU A 158 -9.31 -27.08 7.59
CA LEU A 158 -9.02 -26.09 8.63
C LEU A 158 -10.29 -25.80 9.45
N PRO A 159 -10.44 -26.37 10.65
CA PRO A 159 -11.68 -26.25 11.46
C PRO A 159 -12.07 -24.81 11.80
N ASP A 160 -11.07 -23.94 11.99
CA ASP A 160 -11.24 -22.53 12.38
C ASP A 160 -11.27 -21.59 11.16
N PHE A 161 -11.28 -22.11 9.92
CA PHE A 161 -11.30 -21.27 8.73
C PHE A 161 -12.59 -20.46 8.64
N ASN A 162 -12.43 -19.15 8.74
CA ASN A 162 -13.54 -18.20 8.67
C ASN A 162 -13.28 -17.15 7.56
N PRO A 163 -13.89 -17.30 6.38
CA PRO A 163 -13.68 -16.38 5.28
C PRO A 163 -14.12 -14.94 5.58
N LYS A 164 -14.99 -14.73 6.57
CA LYS A 164 -15.40 -13.38 6.99
C LYS A 164 -14.27 -12.65 7.73
N GLU A 165 -13.43 -13.37 8.46
CA GLU A 165 -12.26 -12.79 9.13
C GLU A 165 -11.13 -12.48 8.14
N LEU A 166 -11.01 -13.24 7.04
CA LEU A 166 -10.03 -12.94 5.99
C LEU A 166 -10.31 -11.65 5.24
N ALA A 167 -11.59 -11.35 5.07
CA ALA A 167 -12.03 -10.21 4.29
C ALA A 167 -12.08 -8.94 5.14
N TRP A 168 -12.14 -7.83 4.46
CA TRP A 168 -12.50 -6.58 5.08
C TRP A 168 -13.95 -6.62 5.58
N ASP A 169 -14.16 -6.31 6.86
CA ASP A 169 -15.47 -6.09 7.44
C ASP A 169 -15.68 -4.60 7.64
N PHE A 170 -16.31 -3.99 6.64
CA PHE A 170 -16.61 -2.56 6.60
C PHE A 170 -17.34 -2.05 7.86
N GLU A 171 -18.31 -2.81 8.37
CA GLU A 171 -19.10 -2.37 9.51
C GLU A 171 -18.27 -2.32 10.81
N GLN A 172 -17.38 -3.29 11.01
CA GLN A 172 -16.49 -3.27 12.17
C GLN A 172 -15.42 -2.18 12.04
N GLU A 173 -14.89 -1.98 10.85
CA GLU A 173 -13.91 -0.91 10.60
C GLU A 173 -14.56 0.46 10.78
N LYS A 174 -15.79 0.66 10.28
CA LYS A 174 -16.55 1.89 10.47
C LYS A 174 -16.81 2.20 11.95
N GLN A 175 -17.23 1.22 12.73
CA GLN A 175 -17.44 1.40 14.17
C GLN A 175 -16.15 1.82 14.90
N ALA A 176 -15.00 1.29 14.47
CA ALA A 176 -13.72 1.65 15.07
C ALA A 176 -13.27 3.08 14.78
N VAL A 177 -13.68 3.66 13.65
CA VAL A 177 -13.19 4.96 13.16
C VAL A 177 -14.19 6.10 13.38
N ASP A 178 -15.50 5.87 13.19
CA ASP A 178 -16.53 6.92 13.27
C ASP A 178 -16.76 7.47 14.70
N HIS A 179 -16.48 6.68 15.73
CA HIS A 179 -16.70 7.04 17.13
C HIS A 179 -15.52 6.62 17.98
N LEU A 180 -14.37 7.26 17.80
CA LEU A 180 -13.13 6.97 18.54
C LEU A 180 -13.29 7.25 20.04
N THR A 181 -14.04 6.36 20.70
CA THR A 181 -13.88 6.15 22.14
C THR A 181 -12.61 5.34 22.38
N ASP A 182 -12.07 5.39 23.57
CA ASP A 182 -10.94 4.56 23.98
C ASP A 182 -11.19 3.06 23.71
N GLU A 183 -12.44 2.60 23.92
CA GLU A 183 -12.85 1.21 23.67
C GLU A 183 -12.87 0.86 22.19
N ASP A 184 -13.30 1.76 21.32
CA ASP A 184 -13.32 1.52 19.86
C ASP A 184 -11.89 1.36 19.32
N ARG A 185 -10.95 2.19 19.80
CA ARG A 185 -9.54 2.11 19.44
C ARG A 185 -8.88 0.82 19.96
N GLU A 186 -9.22 0.37 21.19
CA GLU A 186 -8.79 -0.94 21.70
C GLU A 186 -9.34 -2.09 20.85
N ASN A 187 -10.61 -2.04 20.46
CA ASN A 187 -11.27 -3.06 19.64
C ASN A 187 -10.67 -3.11 18.22
N TRP A 188 -10.28 -1.97 17.66
CA TRP A 188 -9.56 -1.91 16.39
C TRP A 188 -8.26 -2.74 16.42
N VAL A 189 -7.42 -2.54 17.43
CA VAL A 189 -6.18 -3.30 17.57
C VAL A 189 -6.47 -4.81 17.74
N ARG A 190 -7.48 -5.17 18.55
CA ARG A 190 -7.86 -6.57 18.79
C ARG A 190 -8.40 -7.26 17.56
N TYR A 191 -9.07 -6.54 16.67
CA TYR A 191 -9.71 -7.07 15.47
C TYR A 191 -8.71 -7.64 14.47
N HIS A 192 -7.53 -7.04 14.33
CA HIS A 192 -6.58 -7.47 13.29
C HIS A 192 -5.89 -8.79 13.60
N LEU A 193 -5.70 -9.15 14.85
CA LEU A 193 -4.96 -10.35 15.20
C LEU A 193 -5.65 -11.67 14.77
N PRO A 194 -6.97 -11.88 14.97
CA PRO A 194 -7.66 -13.05 14.43
C PRO A 194 -7.55 -13.16 12.91
N ARG A 195 -7.58 -12.02 12.20
CA ARG A 195 -7.43 -11.95 10.76
C ARG A 195 -6.03 -12.39 10.31
N GLU A 196 -4.97 -11.88 10.95
CA GLU A 196 -3.60 -12.32 10.70
C GLU A 196 -3.41 -13.81 10.96
N LYS A 197 -4.04 -14.34 12.01
CA LYS A 197 -4.02 -15.76 12.33
C LYS A 197 -4.66 -16.60 11.22
N GLN A 198 -5.72 -16.15 10.57
CA GLN A 198 -6.32 -16.87 9.44
C GLN A 198 -5.34 -16.99 8.27
N TRP A 199 -4.66 -15.91 7.90
CA TRP A 199 -3.63 -15.94 6.84
C TRP A 199 -2.45 -16.82 7.21
N PHE A 200 -2.00 -16.76 8.46
CA PHE A 200 -0.95 -17.63 8.98
C PHE A 200 -1.35 -19.12 8.90
N GLU A 201 -2.55 -19.50 9.31
CA GLU A 201 -3.00 -20.90 9.26
C GLU A 201 -3.12 -21.43 7.82
N ILE A 202 -3.56 -20.60 6.87
CA ILE A 202 -3.56 -20.98 5.45
C ILE A 202 -2.12 -21.17 4.95
N ALA A 203 -1.21 -20.25 5.28
CA ALA A 203 0.19 -20.34 4.89
C ALA A 203 0.85 -21.62 5.46
N LYS A 204 0.63 -21.89 6.74
CA LYS A 204 1.08 -23.10 7.43
C LYS A 204 0.55 -24.39 6.77
N PHE A 205 -0.75 -24.41 6.44
CA PHE A 205 -1.36 -25.52 5.73
C PHE A 205 -0.68 -25.78 4.39
N LEU A 206 -0.44 -24.73 3.58
CA LEU A 206 0.22 -24.84 2.28
C LEU A 206 1.69 -25.28 2.39
N LEU A 207 2.42 -24.78 3.38
CA LEU A 207 3.80 -25.23 3.61
C LEU A 207 3.86 -26.71 3.96
N LYS A 208 2.93 -27.19 4.77
CA LYS A 208 2.87 -28.59 5.23
C LYS A 208 2.42 -29.56 4.15
N GLU A 209 1.30 -29.27 3.47
CA GLU A 209 0.64 -30.22 2.58
C GLU A 209 1.09 -30.10 1.12
N GLU A 210 1.50 -28.90 0.68
CA GLU A 210 1.73 -28.59 -0.72
C GLU A 210 3.18 -28.22 -1.04
N ALA A 211 3.94 -27.73 -0.07
CA ALA A 211 5.33 -27.30 -0.18
C ALA A 211 5.64 -26.52 -1.49
N PRO A 212 4.99 -25.37 -1.74
CA PRO A 212 5.22 -24.58 -2.95
C PRO A 212 6.69 -24.13 -3.01
N GLU A 213 7.27 -24.06 -4.20
CA GLU A 213 8.67 -23.64 -4.36
C GLU A 213 8.86 -22.16 -3.99
N LEU A 214 7.86 -21.32 -4.30
CA LEU A 214 7.77 -19.91 -3.92
C LEU A 214 6.49 -19.70 -3.11
N MET A 215 6.63 -19.45 -1.83
CA MET A 215 5.55 -19.11 -0.91
C MET A 215 5.58 -17.62 -0.61
N ALA A 216 4.45 -16.94 -0.80
CA ALA A 216 4.25 -15.55 -0.45
C ALA A 216 3.02 -15.39 0.43
N VAL A 217 3.17 -14.71 1.56
CA VAL A 217 2.07 -14.31 2.45
C VAL A 217 2.28 -12.86 2.88
N MET A 218 1.21 -12.07 2.91
CA MET A 218 1.25 -10.69 3.36
C MET A 218 0.39 -10.50 4.62
N PHE A 219 0.95 -9.81 5.61
CA PHE A 219 0.30 -9.38 6.83
C PHE A 219 0.03 -7.87 6.75
N ASP A 220 -1.22 -7.48 6.63
CA ASP A 220 -1.64 -6.08 6.42
C ASP A 220 -2.09 -5.38 7.70
N GLY A 221 -2.21 -6.10 8.81
CA GLY A 221 -2.57 -5.52 10.09
C GLY A 221 -1.52 -4.55 10.65
N VAL A 222 -0.27 -4.65 10.20
CA VAL A 222 0.81 -3.72 10.61
C VAL A 222 0.50 -2.30 10.17
N ASP A 223 0.14 -2.11 8.89
CA ASP A 223 -0.29 -0.82 8.33
C ASP A 223 -1.51 -0.26 9.07
N LYS A 224 -2.55 -1.09 9.17
CA LYS A 224 -3.82 -0.71 9.80
C LYS A 224 -3.66 -0.31 11.26
N LEU A 225 -2.82 -1.02 12.01
CA LEU A 225 -2.48 -0.63 13.37
C LEU A 225 -1.79 0.73 13.41
N GLN A 226 -0.81 0.93 12.55
CA GLN A 226 -0.01 2.15 12.54
C GLN A 226 -0.84 3.38 12.21
N HIS A 227 -1.84 3.29 11.34
CA HIS A 227 -2.75 4.40 11.07
C HIS A 227 -3.44 4.93 12.33
N GLN A 228 -3.96 4.05 13.18
CA GLN A 228 -4.75 4.42 14.36
C GLN A 228 -3.95 4.45 15.68
N ALA A 229 -2.80 3.77 15.71
CA ALA A 229 -2.06 3.52 16.93
C ALA A 229 -0.60 4.03 16.90
N TRP A 230 -0.22 4.84 15.92
CA TRP A 230 1.15 5.35 15.81
C TRP A 230 1.63 6.03 17.08
N LEU A 231 0.77 6.83 17.72
CA LEU A 231 1.03 7.49 19.00
C LEU A 231 1.55 6.53 20.07
N PHE A 232 1.10 5.27 20.06
CA PHE A 232 1.47 4.25 21.06
C PHE A 232 2.66 3.41 20.62
N LEU A 233 3.05 3.47 19.35
CA LEU A 233 4.12 2.64 18.76
C LEU A 233 5.43 3.38 18.59
N ASP A 234 5.40 4.62 18.13
CA ASP A 234 6.61 5.40 17.86
C ASP A 234 7.45 5.59 19.12
N PRO A 235 8.71 5.10 19.13
CA PRO A 235 9.59 5.27 20.30
C PRO A 235 9.83 6.74 20.70
N ALA A 236 9.77 7.66 19.73
CA ALA A 236 9.96 9.09 19.98
C ALA A 236 8.80 9.74 20.77
N LEU A 237 7.62 9.12 20.74
CA LEU A 237 6.42 9.59 21.43
C LEU A 237 6.23 8.93 22.81
N GLN A 238 7.13 8.02 23.21
CA GLN A 238 7.05 7.32 24.50
C GLN A 238 7.84 8.09 25.57
N HIS A 239 7.20 8.41 26.70
CA HIS A 239 7.82 9.06 27.85
C HIS A 239 7.14 8.63 29.17
N GLU A 240 7.80 8.87 30.32
CA GLU A 240 7.31 8.41 31.63
C GLU A 240 5.95 9.03 32.04
N GLY A 241 5.62 10.21 31.54
CA GLY A 241 4.39 10.95 31.88
C GLY A 241 3.12 10.53 31.11
N VAL A 242 3.16 9.48 30.27
CA VAL A 242 1.97 9.05 29.50
C VAL A 242 0.88 8.49 30.41
N SER A 243 -0.38 8.64 29.99
CA SER A 243 -1.56 8.17 30.71
C SER A 243 -1.59 6.64 30.87
N ASP A 244 -2.40 6.14 31.80
CA ASP A 244 -2.60 4.70 31.94
C ASP A 244 -3.32 4.09 30.73
N TYR A 245 -4.17 4.87 30.05
CA TYR A 245 -4.75 4.49 28.77
C TYR A 245 -3.65 4.27 27.70
N HIS A 246 -2.74 5.24 27.56
CA HIS A 246 -1.61 5.12 26.64
C HIS A 246 -0.77 3.86 26.90
N LYS A 247 -0.47 3.57 28.17
CA LYS A 247 0.27 2.35 28.54
C LYS A 247 -0.46 1.07 28.16
N ARG A 248 -1.79 1.02 28.40
CA ARG A 248 -2.62 -0.14 28.01
C ARG A 248 -2.65 -0.31 26.48
N MET A 249 -2.87 0.78 25.73
CA MET A 249 -2.86 0.73 24.26
C MET A 249 -1.52 0.26 23.71
N ARG A 250 -0.42 0.83 24.23
CA ARG A 250 0.92 0.36 23.86
C ARG A 250 1.09 -1.14 24.13
N ALA A 251 0.72 -1.61 25.31
CA ALA A 251 0.82 -3.03 25.67
C ALA A 251 0.03 -3.92 24.69
N LEU A 252 -1.17 -3.50 24.29
CA LEU A 252 -2.00 -4.20 23.33
C LEU A 252 -1.35 -4.23 21.93
N CYS A 253 -0.81 -3.11 21.46
CA CYS A 253 -0.07 -3.05 20.20
C CYS A 253 1.18 -3.94 20.23
N LEU A 254 1.94 -3.91 21.32
CA LEU A 254 3.12 -4.76 21.48
C LEU A 254 2.75 -6.26 21.52
N ASP A 255 1.58 -6.62 22.05
CA ASP A 255 1.09 -8.00 22.03
C ASP A 255 0.78 -8.47 20.61
N TYR A 256 0.21 -7.61 19.77
CA TYR A 256 0.03 -7.89 18.34
C TYR A 256 1.38 -8.23 17.68
N PHE A 257 2.40 -7.38 17.83
CA PHE A 257 3.72 -7.62 17.23
C PHE A 257 4.41 -8.88 17.78
N ARG A 258 4.22 -9.20 19.06
CA ARG A 258 4.74 -10.44 19.65
C ARG A 258 4.12 -11.68 19.02
N GLN A 259 2.82 -11.65 18.77
CA GLN A 259 2.13 -12.77 18.12
C GLN A 259 2.52 -12.87 16.64
N LEU A 260 2.67 -11.74 15.94
CA LEU A 260 3.17 -11.72 14.57
C LEU A 260 4.60 -12.30 14.48
N ASP A 261 5.48 -11.99 15.43
CA ASP A 261 6.82 -12.59 15.51
C ASP A 261 6.74 -14.12 15.63
N GLY A 262 5.81 -14.64 16.44
CA GLY A 262 5.56 -16.08 16.57
C GLY A 262 5.06 -16.72 15.26
N PHE A 263 4.19 -16.06 14.50
CA PHE A 263 3.76 -16.54 13.19
C PHE A 263 4.94 -16.59 12.20
N ILE A 264 5.76 -15.56 12.17
CA ILE A 264 6.96 -15.51 11.33
C ILE A 264 7.93 -16.66 11.72
N GLU A 265 8.18 -16.87 13.02
CA GLU A 265 9.03 -17.95 13.53
C GLU A 265 8.55 -19.33 13.06
N GLU A 266 7.26 -19.61 13.20
CA GLU A 266 6.71 -20.91 12.82
C GLU A 266 6.78 -21.13 11.30
N LEU A 267 6.41 -20.14 10.49
CA LEU A 267 6.49 -20.24 9.02
C LEU A 267 7.93 -20.47 8.53
N VAL A 268 8.88 -19.70 9.06
CA VAL A 268 10.30 -19.85 8.69
C VAL A 268 10.85 -21.21 9.12
N THR A 269 10.48 -21.67 10.32
CA THR A 269 10.89 -22.99 10.84
C THR A 269 10.34 -24.13 9.99
N MET A 270 9.06 -24.05 9.60
CA MET A 270 8.40 -25.05 8.75
C MET A 270 8.97 -25.07 7.32
N ALA A 271 9.30 -23.92 6.77
CA ALA A 271 9.92 -23.84 5.44
C ALA A 271 11.31 -24.49 5.40
N GLY A 272 11.98 -24.59 6.54
CA GLY A 272 13.20 -25.36 6.73
C GLY A 272 14.49 -24.55 6.62
N PRO A 273 15.65 -25.17 6.94
CA PRO A 273 16.94 -24.47 7.04
C PRO A 273 17.52 -24.00 5.69
N ASP A 274 17.09 -24.61 4.59
CA ASP A 274 17.60 -24.33 3.25
C ASP A 274 16.76 -23.27 2.51
N VAL A 275 15.73 -22.70 3.16
CA VAL A 275 14.88 -21.66 2.60
C VAL A 275 15.60 -20.31 2.58
N GLN A 276 15.44 -19.56 1.49
CA GLN A 276 15.73 -18.14 1.47
C GLN A 276 14.47 -17.39 1.92
N VAL A 277 14.58 -16.61 2.98
CA VAL A 277 13.51 -15.78 3.53
C VAL A 277 13.75 -14.35 3.07
N PHE A 278 12.73 -13.76 2.44
CA PHE A 278 12.69 -12.34 2.10
C PHE A 278 11.48 -11.71 2.78
N MET A 279 11.70 -10.55 3.40
CA MET A 279 10.63 -9.76 4.00
C MET A 279 10.70 -8.35 3.44
N ALA A 280 9.56 -7.81 3.05
CA ALA A 280 9.48 -6.44 2.53
C ALA A 280 8.16 -5.79 2.94
N SER A 281 8.20 -4.46 3.06
CA SER A 281 7.00 -3.64 3.08
C SER A 281 6.90 -2.86 1.77
N ASP A 282 5.71 -2.45 1.42
CA ASP A 282 5.42 -1.63 0.26
C ASP A 282 5.80 -0.15 0.49
N HIS A 283 5.68 0.33 1.71
CA HIS A 283 6.13 1.63 2.22
C HIS A 283 6.52 1.52 3.70
N GLY A 284 7.01 2.61 4.27
CA GLY A 284 7.23 2.77 5.69
C GLY A 284 6.12 3.58 6.35
N PHE A 285 6.37 4.02 7.59
CA PHE A 285 5.43 4.80 8.39
C PHE A 285 6.15 5.91 9.18
N THR A 286 5.42 7.00 9.43
CA THR A 286 5.86 8.13 10.26
C THR A 286 4.66 8.84 10.89
N ALA A 287 4.93 9.84 11.74
CA ALA A 287 3.90 10.71 12.28
C ALA A 287 3.51 11.81 11.29
N THR A 288 2.20 12.11 11.15
CA THR A 288 1.70 13.37 10.61
C THR A 288 1.08 14.20 11.73
N THR A 289 1.34 15.50 11.72
CA THR A 289 0.94 16.44 12.80
C THR A 289 -0.01 17.51 12.34
N GLU A 290 -0.40 17.51 11.04
CA GLU A 290 -1.27 18.50 10.47
C GLU A 290 -2.21 17.91 9.39
N VAL A 291 -3.27 18.64 9.08
CA VAL A 291 -4.18 18.38 7.97
C VAL A 291 -4.04 19.52 6.97
N VAL A 292 -3.79 19.21 5.70
CA VAL A 292 -3.65 20.20 4.62
C VAL A 292 -4.79 20.04 3.63
N ARG A 293 -5.71 21.01 3.57
CA ARG A 293 -6.90 21.01 2.69
C ARG A 293 -6.59 21.65 1.35
N ILE A 294 -6.04 20.87 0.44
CA ILE A 294 -5.51 21.38 -0.82
C ILE A 294 -6.61 21.94 -1.76
N ASN A 295 -7.78 21.35 -1.82
CA ASN A 295 -8.89 21.86 -2.64
C ASN A 295 -9.46 23.17 -2.08
N ALA A 296 -9.45 23.38 -0.76
CA ALA A 296 -9.81 24.66 -0.15
C ALA A 296 -8.78 25.75 -0.50
N TRP A 297 -7.48 25.40 -0.52
CA TRP A 297 -6.43 26.30 -0.95
C TRP A 297 -6.53 26.64 -2.45
N LEU A 298 -6.78 25.66 -3.31
CA LEU A 298 -6.99 25.88 -4.75
C LEU A 298 -8.19 26.79 -5.01
N PHE A 299 -9.25 26.66 -4.21
CA PHE A 299 -10.39 27.55 -4.28
C PHE A 299 -10.02 28.99 -3.89
N GLU A 300 -9.31 29.18 -2.77
CA GLU A 300 -8.87 30.50 -2.32
C GLU A 300 -7.97 31.20 -3.36
N LYS A 301 -7.17 30.42 -4.08
CA LYS A 301 -6.30 30.92 -5.17
C LYS A 301 -7.01 31.10 -6.51
N GLY A 302 -8.27 30.70 -6.64
CA GLY A 302 -9.06 30.84 -7.85
C GLY A 302 -8.77 29.79 -8.94
N TYR A 303 -8.11 28.67 -8.60
CA TYR A 303 -7.90 27.53 -9.47
C TYR A 303 -9.08 26.55 -9.49
N LEU A 304 -9.80 26.46 -8.39
CA LEU A 304 -10.97 25.63 -8.20
C LEU A 304 -12.19 26.52 -7.85
N HIS A 305 -13.36 26.17 -8.36
CA HIS A 305 -14.59 26.91 -8.11
C HIS A 305 -15.72 25.97 -7.69
N TRP A 306 -16.50 26.40 -6.69
CA TRP A 306 -17.69 25.68 -6.23
C TRP A 306 -18.95 26.29 -6.84
N LYS A 307 -19.96 25.47 -7.15
CA LYS A 307 -21.30 25.93 -7.56
C LYS A 307 -21.95 26.66 -6.36
N GLU A 308 -22.63 27.76 -6.62
CA GLU A 308 -23.41 28.44 -5.57
C GLU A 308 -24.51 27.52 -5.03
N VAL A 309 -24.60 27.42 -3.72
CA VAL A 309 -25.68 26.71 -3.04
C VAL A 309 -26.78 27.72 -2.72
N LEU A 310 -27.88 27.70 -3.49
CA LEU A 310 -28.98 28.63 -3.35
C LEU A 310 -29.79 28.43 -2.05
N ASP A 311 -29.77 27.20 -1.52
CA ASP A 311 -30.46 26.85 -0.26
C ASP A 311 -29.60 25.80 0.51
N PRO A 312 -28.97 26.22 1.63
CA PRO A 312 -28.13 25.32 2.43
C PRO A 312 -28.90 24.13 3.06
N ASP A 313 -30.19 24.27 3.28
CA ASP A 313 -31.05 23.26 3.92
C ASP A 313 -31.70 22.29 2.91
N SER A 314 -31.47 22.50 1.61
CA SER A 314 -32.05 21.67 0.57
C SER A 314 -31.46 20.24 0.60
N GLU A 315 -32.29 19.26 0.18
CA GLU A 315 -31.82 17.87 -0.06
C GLU A 315 -30.63 17.82 -1.03
N ALA A 316 -30.58 18.76 -1.98
CA ALA A 316 -29.47 18.92 -2.90
C ALA A 316 -28.19 19.38 -2.19
N ALA A 317 -28.28 20.30 -1.21
CA ALA A 317 -27.15 20.74 -0.40
C ALA A 317 -26.61 19.59 0.47
N LYS A 318 -27.50 18.82 1.12
CA LYS A 318 -27.12 17.65 1.94
C LYS A 318 -26.45 16.54 1.11
N ARG A 319 -27.02 16.20 -0.07
CA ARG A 319 -26.37 15.26 -1.00
C ARG A 319 -25.02 15.75 -1.53
N ARG A 320 -24.81 17.06 -1.48
CA ARG A 320 -23.56 17.70 -1.92
C ARG A 320 -22.49 17.68 -0.85
N GLU A 321 -22.84 17.69 0.44
CA GLU A 321 -21.86 17.44 1.52
C GLU A 321 -21.27 16.04 1.43
N ASP A 322 -22.08 15.05 0.99
CA ASP A 322 -21.65 13.67 0.80
C ASP A 322 -20.90 13.43 -0.53
N SER A 323 -21.04 14.30 -1.53
CA SER A 323 -20.41 14.17 -2.85
C SER A 323 -19.41 15.29 -3.10
N MET A 324 -18.14 15.01 -2.88
CA MET A 324 -17.05 16.00 -2.94
C MET A 324 -16.91 16.73 -4.28
N PHE A 325 -17.35 16.14 -5.39
CA PHE A 325 -17.18 16.70 -6.73
C PHE A 325 -18.45 17.19 -7.42
N ALA A 326 -19.64 16.77 -6.98
CA ALA A 326 -20.92 17.24 -7.54
C ALA A 326 -21.12 18.76 -7.40
N ASN A 327 -20.32 19.39 -6.55
CA ASN A 327 -20.36 20.82 -6.26
C ASN A 327 -19.36 21.65 -7.01
N LEU A 328 -18.43 21.05 -7.76
CA LEU A 328 -17.46 21.81 -8.52
C LEU A 328 -18.13 22.48 -9.72
N ASP A 329 -17.85 23.76 -9.90
CA ASP A 329 -18.13 24.47 -11.15
C ASP A 329 -17.04 24.13 -12.17
N TRP A 330 -17.27 23.07 -12.91
CA TRP A 330 -16.31 22.58 -13.90
C TRP A 330 -16.07 23.58 -15.05
N SER A 331 -16.98 24.51 -15.28
CA SER A 331 -16.81 25.55 -16.30
C SER A 331 -15.71 26.55 -15.95
N LYS A 332 -15.38 26.69 -14.66
CA LYS A 332 -14.39 27.65 -14.14
C LYS A 332 -13.18 26.97 -13.50
N THR A 333 -13.30 25.73 -13.05
CA THR A 333 -12.21 25.00 -12.39
C THR A 333 -11.12 24.63 -13.38
N THR A 334 -9.88 24.98 -13.06
CA THR A 334 -8.69 24.74 -13.88
C THR A 334 -7.72 23.74 -13.27
N ALA A 335 -7.69 23.64 -11.93
CA ALA A 335 -6.89 22.64 -11.22
C ALA A 335 -7.63 22.13 -9.98
N TYR A 336 -7.44 20.85 -9.65
CA TYR A 336 -8.07 20.19 -8.51
C TYR A 336 -7.32 18.93 -8.08
N CYS A 337 -7.46 18.54 -6.82
CA CYS A 337 -7.00 17.25 -6.33
C CYS A 337 -8.16 16.25 -6.40
N ARG A 338 -7.93 15.08 -7.02
CA ARG A 338 -8.96 14.04 -7.21
C ARG A 338 -9.21 13.23 -5.96
N THR A 339 -8.11 12.77 -5.35
CA THR A 339 -8.13 11.86 -4.21
C THR A 339 -7.11 12.33 -3.18
N PRO A 340 -7.41 12.21 -1.89
CA PRO A 340 -6.42 12.50 -0.85
C PRO A 340 -5.19 11.60 -0.98
N SER A 341 -5.42 10.32 -1.20
CA SER A 341 -4.38 9.30 -1.27
C SER A 341 -3.33 9.55 -2.37
N SER A 342 -3.70 10.23 -3.46
CA SER A 342 -2.75 10.50 -4.55
C SER A 342 -1.76 11.62 -4.24
N ASN A 343 -2.06 12.54 -3.31
CA ASN A 343 -1.36 13.81 -3.12
C ASN A 343 -1.14 14.58 -4.44
N GLY A 344 -2.02 14.33 -5.43
CA GLY A 344 -1.86 14.77 -6.80
C GLY A 344 -2.76 15.93 -7.18
N ILE A 345 -2.25 16.88 -7.95
CA ILE A 345 -3.04 17.94 -8.57
C ILE A 345 -3.19 17.65 -10.05
N ASN A 346 -4.42 17.69 -10.53
CA ASN A 346 -4.77 17.54 -11.94
C ASN A 346 -5.10 18.90 -12.54
N ILE A 347 -4.58 19.18 -13.72
CA ILE A 347 -4.85 20.39 -14.49
C ILE A 347 -5.84 20.03 -15.60
N ARG A 348 -6.94 20.77 -15.68
CA ARG A 348 -7.92 20.60 -16.74
C ARG A 348 -7.48 21.31 -18.01
N VAL A 349 -7.28 20.54 -19.05
CA VAL A 349 -6.87 21.05 -20.37
C VAL A 349 -8.00 20.82 -21.37
N ALA A 350 -8.48 21.90 -21.98
CA ALA A 350 -9.50 21.86 -23.04
C ALA A 350 -8.87 21.35 -24.35
N ARG A 351 -8.97 20.04 -24.61
CA ARG A 351 -8.36 19.38 -25.78
C ARG A 351 -9.31 19.31 -26.97
N ASN A 352 -10.61 19.39 -26.72
CA ASN A 352 -11.65 19.30 -27.75
C ASN A 352 -12.53 20.56 -27.79
N PRO A 353 -13.13 20.89 -28.95
CA PRO A 353 -14.07 22.01 -29.03
C PRO A 353 -15.24 21.85 -28.05
N GLY A 354 -15.49 22.88 -27.25
CA GLY A 354 -16.55 22.92 -26.24
C GLY A 354 -16.14 22.43 -24.85
N GLU A 355 -14.95 21.88 -24.67
CA GLU A 355 -14.39 21.59 -23.34
C GLU A 355 -13.95 22.88 -22.64
N THR A 356 -14.07 22.89 -21.31
CA THR A 356 -13.61 23.96 -20.42
C THR A 356 -12.28 23.60 -19.79
N GLY A 357 -11.45 24.57 -19.50
CA GLY A 357 -10.11 24.34 -18.91
C GLY A 357 -9.06 25.26 -19.54
N ILE A 358 -7.80 24.95 -19.29
CA ILE A 358 -6.64 25.67 -19.86
C ILE A 358 -6.47 25.24 -21.32
N LYS A 359 -6.15 26.20 -22.19
CA LYS A 359 -5.81 25.86 -23.57
C LYS A 359 -4.49 25.08 -23.61
N PRO A 360 -4.33 24.13 -24.56
CA PRO A 360 -3.11 23.34 -24.67
C PRO A 360 -1.83 24.19 -24.79
N GLU A 361 -1.89 25.30 -25.51
CA GLU A 361 -0.78 26.23 -25.69
C GLU A 361 -0.37 26.99 -24.42
N ASP A 362 -1.28 27.13 -23.45
CA ASP A 362 -1.04 27.86 -22.20
C ASP A 362 -0.66 26.91 -21.05
N TYR A 363 -0.68 25.60 -21.27
CA TYR A 363 -0.54 24.57 -20.22
C TYR A 363 0.77 24.69 -19.42
N GLU A 364 1.92 24.83 -20.09
CA GLU A 364 3.22 24.89 -19.41
C GLU A 364 3.33 26.15 -18.53
N ALA A 365 2.94 27.30 -19.06
CA ALA A 365 2.97 28.55 -18.31
C ALA A 365 2.02 28.52 -17.11
N PHE A 366 0.84 27.91 -17.26
CA PHE A 366 -0.10 27.71 -16.17
C PHE A 366 0.46 26.79 -15.08
N ARG A 367 1.05 25.66 -15.48
CA ARG A 367 1.65 24.69 -14.55
C ARG A 367 2.83 25.32 -13.77
N GLU A 368 3.67 26.09 -14.44
CA GLU A 368 4.77 26.82 -13.78
C GLU A 368 4.24 27.81 -12.73
N GLN A 369 3.20 28.58 -13.06
CA GLN A 369 2.59 29.50 -12.11
C GLN A 369 1.97 28.77 -10.92
N LEU A 370 1.25 27.69 -11.16
CA LEU A 370 0.67 26.85 -10.10
C LEU A 370 1.75 26.31 -9.16
N ILE A 371 2.88 25.85 -9.69
CA ILE A 371 4.04 25.40 -8.89
C ILE A 371 4.59 26.54 -8.02
N LEU A 372 4.71 27.75 -8.55
CA LEU A 372 5.16 28.91 -7.78
C LEU A 372 4.22 29.24 -6.63
N ASP A 373 2.91 29.18 -6.88
CA ASP A 373 1.90 29.45 -5.87
C ASP A 373 1.87 28.36 -4.79
N ILE A 374 2.03 27.08 -5.16
CA ILE A 374 2.14 25.96 -4.21
C ILE A 374 3.39 26.13 -3.31
N LYS A 375 4.54 26.50 -3.89
CA LYS A 375 5.76 26.78 -3.11
C LYS A 375 5.61 27.95 -2.14
N ALA A 376 4.68 28.85 -2.43
CA ALA A 376 4.34 29.97 -1.54
C ALA A 376 3.36 29.59 -0.42
N LEU A 377 2.78 28.38 -0.41
CA LEU A 377 1.93 27.89 0.67
C LEU A 377 2.76 27.68 1.92
N LYS A 378 2.48 28.53 2.92
CA LYS A 378 3.19 28.57 4.20
C LYS A 378 2.25 28.27 5.35
N ASP A 379 2.79 27.67 6.38
CA ASP A 379 2.15 27.58 7.67
C ASP A 379 1.87 28.99 8.20
N PRO A 380 0.63 29.33 8.54
CA PRO A 380 0.27 30.70 8.96
C PRO A 380 0.88 31.08 10.31
N VAL A 381 1.33 30.12 11.12
CA VAL A 381 1.90 30.35 12.47
C VAL A 381 3.43 30.38 12.41
N THR A 382 4.05 29.37 11.78
CA THR A 382 5.51 29.23 11.75
C THR A 382 6.19 29.89 10.55
N GLY A 383 5.44 30.13 9.47
CA GLY A 383 5.98 30.64 8.20
C GLY A 383 6.78 29.60 7.38
N GLU A 384 6.85 28.37 7.84
CA GLU A 384 7.53 27.28 7.16
C GLU A 384 6.74 26.79 5.93
N SER A 385 7.44 26.18 4.97
CA SER A 385 6.79 25.58 3.80
C SER A 385 5.99 24.33 4.20
N ILE A 386 4.74 24.24 3.75
CA ILE A 386 3.89 23.07 3.91
C ILE A 386 4.28 21.96 2.94
N VAL A 387 4.57 22.32 1.69
CA VAL A 387 5.01 21.40 0.64
C VAL A 387 6.53 21.37 0.62
N SER A 388 7.13 20.21 0.83
CA SER A 388 8.58 19.99 0.81
C SER A 388 9.11 19.75 -0.60
N GLU A 389 8.38 18.94 -1.41
CA GLU A 389 8.76 18.63 -2.79
C GLU A 389 7.52 18.66 -3.71
N ILE A 390 7.75 19.00 -4.97
CA ILE A 390 6.74 18.93 -6.04
C ILE A 390 7.40 18.20 -7.20
N HIS A 391 6.80 17.07 -7.61
CA HIS A 391 7.26 16.30 -8.75
C HIS A 391 6.32 16.47 -9.93
N LEU A 392 6.89 16.57 -11.12
CA LEU A 392 6.14 16.52 -12.38
C LEU A 392 5.84 15.06 -12.72
N ARG A 393 4.67 14.77 -13.28
CA ARG A 393 4.32 13.40 -13.68
C ARG A 393 5.32 12.75 -14.63
N GLU A 394 5.93 13.56 -15.52
CA GLU A 394 6.94 13.12 -16.46
C GLU A 394 8.22 12.62 -15.77
N GLU A 395 8.51 13.12 -14.58
CA GLU A 395 9.69 12.75 -13.80
C GLU A 395 9.48 11.44 -13.05
N VAL A 396 8.26 11.20 -12.55
CA VAL A 396 8.01 10.13 -11.56
C VAL A 396 7.08 9.01 -12.06
N PHE A 397 6.28 9.27 -13.11
CA PHE A 397 5.36 8.30 -13.68
C PHE A 397 5.64 7.99 -15.16
N ALA A 398 6.91 8.11 -15.60
CA ALA A 398 7.27 7.81 -16.98
C ALA A 398 6.81 6.40 -17.40
N GLY A 399 6.12 6.32 -18.55
CA GLY A 399 5.61 5.05 -19.08
C GLY A 399 4.28 5.20 -19.83
N PRO A 400 3.71 4.10 -20.30
CA PRO A 400 2.45 4.11 -21.08
C PRO A 400 1.23 4.65 -20.30
N ALA A 401 1.27 4.59 -18.95
CA ALA A 401 0.20 5.09 -18.09
C ALA A 401 0.43 6.51 -17.56
N MET A 402 1.49 7.18 -17.98
CA MET A 402 1.87 8.51 -17.49
C MET A 402 0.72 9.53 -17.60
N MET A 403 -0.07 9.47 -18.66
CA MET A 403 -1.17 10.41 -18.87
C MET A 403 -2.37 10.20 -17.94
N ASP A 404 -2.44 9.06 -17.25
CA ASP A 404 -3.48 8.75 -16.26
C ASP A 404 -3.09 9.32 -14.88
N ALA A 405 -1.81 9.70 -14.69
CA ALA A 405 -1.28 10.28 -13.46
C ALA A 405 -1.66 11.77 -13.30
N PRO A 406 -1.70 12.28 -12.04
CA PRO A 406 -1.86 13.71 -11.79
C PRO A 406 -0.70 14.51 -12.40
N ASP A 407 -0.96 15.77 -12.79
CA ASP A 407 0.05 16.64 -13.41
C ASP A 407 1.19 17.00 -12.45
N LEU A 408 0.87 17.16 -11.18
CA LEU A 408 1.82 17.42 -10.08
C LEU A 408 1.57 16.41 -8.96
N LEU A 409 2.64 15.91 -8.35
CA LEU A 409 2.62 15.13 -7.12
C LEU A 409 3.27 15.94 -6.00
N LEU A 410 2.55 16.12 -4.89
CA LEU A 410 3.01 16.87 -3.73
C LEU A 410 3.59 15.95 -2.67
N VAL A 411 4.70 16.36 -2.06
CA VAL A 411 5.21 15.76 -0.82
C VAL A 411 5.07 16.81 0.27
N LEU A 412 4.24 16.53 1.28
CA LEU A 412 4.08 17.41 2.42
C LEU A 412 5.28 17.28 3.37
N ARG A 413 5.54 18.32 4.18
CA ARG A 413 6.71 18.36 5.09
C ARG A 413 6.73 17.24 6.13
N ASP A 414 5.55 16.69 6.49
CA ASP A 414 5.39 15.58 7.42
C ASP A 414 4.91 14.28 6.75
N PHE A 415 4.98 14.22 5.41
CA PHE A 415 4.50 13.10 4.58
C PHE A 415 2.99 12.81 4.69
N GLY A 416 2.20 13.71 5.29
CA GLY A 416 0.75 13.57 5.39
C GLY A 416 0.08 13.48 4.02
N PHE A 417 -1.11 12.88 4.00
CA PHE A 417 -2.00 12.96 2.85
C PHE A 417 -2.74 14.29 2.86
N VAL A 418 -2.99 14.85 1.68
CA VAL A 418 -3.81 16.06 1.54
C VAL A 418 -5.27 15.73 1.82
N SER A 419 -6.03 16.68 2.36
CA SER A 419 -7.48 16.60 2.43
C SER A 419 -8.12 17.32 1.24
N ILE A 420 -9.12 16.71 0.63
CA ILE A 420 -9.89 17.32 -0.48
C ILE A 420 -11.17 18.01 -0.01
N LYS A 421 -11.45 18.00 1.30
CA LYS A 421 -12.63 18.63 1.89
C LYS A 421 -12.61 20.15 1.70
N ASN A 422 -13.77 20.72 1.39
CA ASN A 422 -13.97 22.17 1.34
C ASN A 422 -14.26 22.72 2.74
N LYS A 423 -13.22 22.78 3.58
CA LYS A 423 -13.31 23.24 4.97
C LYS A 423 -12.11 24.14 5.30
N LEU A 424 -12.31 25.09 6.18
CA LEU A 424 -11.23 25.94 6.73
C LEU A 424 -10.92 25.54 8.18
N PRO A 425 -9.71 25.81 8.68
CA PRO A 425 -8.58 26.44 7.97
C PRO A 425 -7.93 25.51 6.94
N ILE A 426 -7.14 26.07 6.00
CA ILE A 426 -6.41 25.30 4.99
C ILE A 426 -5.41 24.35 5.65
N VAL A 427 -4.67 24.84 6.63
CA VAL A 427 -3.73 24.05 7.43
C VAL A 427 -4.23 24.03 8.87
N GLU A 428 -4.42 22.84 9.41
CA GLU A 428 -4.92 22.63 10.77
C GLU A 428 -4.00 21.67 11.52
N PRO A 429 -3.41 22.07 12.66
CA PRO A 429 -2.66 21.15 13.49
C PRO A 429 -3.57 20.03 14.02
N ARG A 430 -3.06 18.81 14.07
CA ARG A 430 -3.74 17.69 14.73
C ARG A 430 -3.59 17.81 16.26
N GLU A 431 -4.63 17.41 16.99
CA GLU A 431 -4.58 17.36 18.45
C GLU A 431 -3.57 16.31 18.95
N GLU A 432 -3.50 15.17 18.24
CA GLU A 432 -2.53 14.09 18.48
C GLU A 432 -1.86 13.71 17.16
N PRO A 433 -0.56 13.32 17.16
CA PRO A 433 0.08 12.76 15.99
C PRO A 433 -0.65 11.51 15.50
N ALA A 434 -0.93 11.43 14.21
CA ALA A 434 -1.49 10.25 13.55
C ALA A 434 -0.42 9.54 12.71
N GLY A 435 -0.63 8.28 12.41
CA GLY A 435 0.24 7.55 11.49
C GLY A 435 -0.02 7.91 10.04
N THR A 436 1.05 8.04 9.26
CA THR A 436 0.99 8.25 7.81
C THR A 436 2.13 7.51 7.12
N HIS A 437 2.00 7.33 5.82
CA HIS A 437 2.98 6.59 5.04
C HIS A 437 4.29 7.37 4.89
N HIS A 438 5.40 6.64 5.02
CA HIS A 438 6.74 7.13 4.73
C HIS A 438 7.28 6.43 3.48
N PRO A 439 8.00 7.11 2.58
CA PRO A 439 8.49 6.50 1.35
C PRO A 439 9.51 5.38 1.53
N ASP A 440 10.16 5.26 2.68
CA ASP A 440 11.14 4.22 2.93
C ASP A 440 10.60 3.16 3.91
N GLY A 441 10.34 1.97 3.37
CA GLY A 441 9.96 0.77 4.11
C GLY A 441 11.16 -0.13 4.41
N ILE A 442 10.90 -1.43 4.56
CA ILE A 442 11.90 -2.43 4.91
C ILE A 442 12.17 -3.43 3.78
N PHE A 443 13.41 -3.90 3.67
CA PHE A 443 13.79 -5.09 2.93
C PHE A 443 14.80 -5.91 3.75
N ILE A 444 14.41 -7.12 4.13
CA ILE A 444 15.21 -8.03 4.95
C ILE A 444 15.34 -9.35 4.19
N ALA A 445 16.55 -9.91 4.17
CA ALA A 445 16.82 -11.21 3.56
C ALA A 445 17.67 -12.08 4.49
N CYS A 446 17.36 -13.36 4.57
CA CYS A 446 18.12 -14.35 5.35
C CYS A 446 18.08 -15.71 4.66
N GLY A 447 19.10 -16.53 4.87
CA GLY A 447 19.16 -17.89 4.34
C GLY A 447 20.41 -18.18 3.52
N PRO A 448 20.42 -19.30 2.76
CA PRO A 448 21.56 -19.70 1.96
C PRO A 448 21.99 -18.63 0.96
N GLY A 449 23.29 -18.36 0.88
CA GLY A 449 23.84 -17.38 -0.05
C GLY A 449 23.69 -15.92 0.35
N ILE A 450 22.88 -15.59 1.35
CA ILE A 450 22.68 -14.22 1.85
C ILE A 450 23.83 -13.83 2.78
N ARG A 451 24.29 -12.59 2.70
CA ARG A 451 25.30 -12.01 3.61
C ARG A 451 24.68 -11.83 5.00
N LYS A 452 25.50 -12.05 6.04
CA LYS A 452 25.04 -12.01 7.44
C LYS A 452 25.43 -10.73 8.12
N GLY A 453 24.49 -10.15 8.88
CA GLY A 453 24.73 -8.98 9.72
C GLY A 453 25.12 -7.71 8.94
N VAL A 454 24.56 -7.52 7.75
CA VAL A 454 24.93 -6.42 6.85
C VAL A 454 23.75 -5.50 6.58
N LYS A 455 23.96 -4.19 6.70
CA LYS A 455 23.08 -3.17 6.09
C LYS A 455 23.67 -2.79 4.74
N ILE A 456 22.89 -2.93 3.67
CA ILE A 456 23.24 -2.49 2.31
C ILE A 456 22.54 -1.16 2.01
N ASP A 457 22.95 -0.51 0.94
CA ASP A 457 22.34 0.74 0.49
C ASP A 457 20.86 0.56 0.20
N ARG A 458 20.10 1.65 0.28
CA ARG A 458 18.67 1.70 -0.01
C ARG A 458 18.35 1.08 -1.37
N ARG A 459 17.32 0.25 -1.43
CA ARG A 459 16.82 -0.43 -2.63
C ARG A 459 15.49 0.17 -3.07
N HIS A 460 15.11 -0.10 -4.30
CA HIS A 460 13.81 0.28 -4.85
C HIS A 460 12.83 -0.89 -4.75
N ILE A 461 11.55 -0.61 -4.58
CA ILE A 461 10.53 -1.65 -4.42
C ILE A 461 10.49 -2.65 -5.58
N CYS A 462 10.77 -2.22 -6.79
CA CYS A 462 10.85 -3.09 -7.97
C CYS A 462 11.98 -4.14 -7.88
N ASP A 463 13.01 -3.90 -7.04
CA ASP A 463 14.13 -4.83 -6.86
C ASP A 463 13.70 -6.14 -6.18
N VAL A 464 12.61 -6.09 -5.39
CA VAL A 464 12.08 -7.26 -4.68
C VAL A 464 11.62 -8.31 -5.66
N GLY A 465 10.82 -7.94 -6.67
CA GLY A 465 10.34 -8.88 -7.69
C GLY A 465 11.48 -9.56 -8.45
N ALA A 466 12.50 -8.79 -8.86
CA ALA A 466 13.69 -9.32 -9.49
C ALA A 466 14.45 -10.31 -8.56
N THR A 467 14.53 -9.98 -7.27
CA THR A 467 15.20 -10.82 -6.26
C THR A 467 14.46 -12.13 -6.04
N LEU A 468 13.13 -12.11 -5.98
CA LEU A 468 12.30 -13.30 -5.80
C LEU A 468 12.40 -14.25 -7.03
N LEU A 469 12.44 -13.73 -8.25
CA LEU A 469 12.70 -14.57 -9.44
C LEU A 469 14.11 -15.18 -9.40
N TYR A 470 15.11 -14.37 -9.06
CA TYR A 470 16.49 -14.85 -8.91
C TYR A 470 16.61 -15.97 -7.86
N SER A 471 15.93 -15.85 -6.71
CA SER A 471 15.93 -16.87 -5.65
C SER A 471 15.37 -18.22 -6.13
N GLN A 472 14.50 -18.20 -7.13
CA GLN A 472 13.97 -19.39 -7.79
C GLN A 472 14.90 -19.96 -8.87
N GLY A 473 16.06 -19.34 -9.10
CA GLY A 473 16.95 -19.68 -10.19
C GLY A 473 16.39 -19.34 -11.58
N LEU A 474 15.43 -18.42 -11.62
CA LEU A 474 14.81 -17.95 -12.86
C LEU A 474 15.59 -16.76 -13.45
N GLU A 475 15.36 -16.51 -14.73
CA GLU A 475 15.84 -15.30 -15.39
C GLU A 475 14.98 -14.10 -15.00
N VAL A 476 15.62 -12.95 -14.80
CA VAL A 476 14.93 -11.67 -14.60
C VAL A 476 14.59 -11.11 -15.98
N PRO A 477 13.34 -10.75 -16.24
CA PRO A 477 12.97 -10.15 -17.53
C PRO A 477 13.77 -8.90 -17.87
N GLY A 478 14.16 -8.77 -19.13
CA GLY A 478 15.00 -7.66 -19.59
C GLY A 478 14.34 -6.27 -19.55
N ASP A 479 13.01 -6.24 -19.41
CA ASP A 479 12.22 -5.02 -19.28
C ASP A 479 11.83 -4.69 -17.82
N PHE A 480 12.32 -5.45 -16.81
CA PHE A 480 12.21 -5.08 -15.42
C PHE A 480 13.01 -3.80 -15.14
N GLU A 481 12.44 -2.89 -14.38
CA GLU A 481 13.14 -1.72 -13.86
C GLU A 481 13.93 -2.07 -12.60
N GLY A 482 13.40 -3.04 -11.83
CA GLY A 482 14.05 -3.60 -10.66
C GLY A 482 15.26 -4.49 -11.01
N LYS A 483 16.23 -4.53 -10.10
CA LYS A 483 17.47 -5.30 -10.24
C LYS A 483 17.71 -6.17 -9.02
N VAL A 484 18.34 -7.31 -9.22
CA VAL A 484 18.81 -8.13 -8.10
C VAL A 484 19.95 -7.42 -7.37
N PRO A 485 19.84 -7.12 -6.06
CA PRO A 485 20.91 -6.49 -5.29
C PRO A 485 22.05 -7.46 -5.04
N ALA A 486 23.03 -7.49 -5.94
CA ALA A 486 24.14 -8.43 -5.88
C ALA A 486 24.95 -8.34 -4.56
N ASP A 487 24.98 -7.16 -3.94
CA ASP A 487 25.65 -6.93 -2.65
C ASP A 487 24.86 -7.49 -1.44
N MET A 488 23.65 -8.00 -1.64
CA MET A 488 22.92 -8.80 -0.67
C MET A 488 23.49 -10.23 -0.53
N PHE A 489 24.17 -10.72 -1.58
CA PHE A 489 24.63 -12.10 -1.67
C PHE A 489 26.13 -12.23 -1.48
N ILE A 490 26.57 -13.39 -0.98
CA ILE A 490 28.01 -13.71 -0.93
C ILE A 490 28.57 -14.06 -2.32
N LYS A 491 29.80 -13.70 -2.59
CA LYS A 491 30.44 -13.95 -3.89
C LYS A 491 30.44 -15.43 -4.35
N PRO A 492 30.68 -16.42 -3.47
CA PRO A 492 30.60 -17.83 -3.88
C PRO A 492 29.21 -18.22 -4.37
N TRP A 493 28.15 -17.68 -3.77
CA TRP A 493 26.78 -17.91 -4.22
C TRP A 493 26.50 -17.34 -5.61
N LEU A 494 26.91 -16.09 -5.86
CA LEU A 494 26.76 -15.45 -7.16
C LEU A 494 27.54 -16.15 -8.27
N ASN A 495 28.71 -16.70 -7.93
CA ASN A 495 29.51 -17.46 -8.89
C ASN A 495 28.84 -18.80 -9.30
N GLN A 496 28.14 -19.44 -8.35
CA GLN A 496 27.39 -20.69 -8.60
C GLN A 496 26.00 -20.42 -9.21
N ASN A 497 25.40 -19.28 -8.87
CA ASN A 497 24.09 -18.87 -9.29
C ASN A 497 24.18 -17.47 -9.93
N PRO A 498 24.69 -17.35 -11.16
CA PRO A 498 24.83 -16.05 -11.81
C PRO A 498 23.46 -15.42 -12.07
N ILE A 499 23.37 -14.09 -11.89
CA ILE A 499 22.17 -13.32 -12.26
C ILE A 499 22.06 -13.38 -13.79
N ARG A 500 20.91 -13.86 -14.28
CA ARG A 500 20.63 -13.98 -15.71
C ARG A 500 19.48 -13.07 -16.08
N ILE A 501 19.66 -12.36 -17.18
CA ILE A 501 18.61 -11.53 -17.78
C ILE A 501 18.02 -12.31 -18.95
N GLY A 502 16.71 -12.44 -18.96
CA GLY A 502 15.97 -13.17 -19.96
C GLY A 502 15.19 -12.26 -20.92
N GLU A 503 14.26 -12.88 -21.63
CA GLU A 503 13.32 -12.16 -22.50
C GLU A 503 12.45 -11.21 -21.69
N SER A 504 11.89 -10.19 -22.36
CA SER A 504 10.91 -9.28 -21.78
C SER A 504 9.65 -10.01 -21.32
N THR A 505 8.92 -9.39 -20.42
CA THR A 505 7.63 -9.88 -19.92
C THR A 505 6.63 -10.08 -21.07
N ARG A 506 5.71 -11.02 -20.87
CA ARG A 506 4.60 -11.25 -21.82
C ARG A 506 3.46 -10.28 -21.52
N GLY A 507 2.61 -10.03 -22.51
CA GLY A 507 1.37 -9.30 -22.28
C GLY A 507 0.46 -10.03 -21.28
N VAL A 508 -0.22 -9.26 -20.45
CA VAL A 508 -1.15 -9.81 -19.44
C VAL A 508 -2.39 -10.34 -20.14
N ASN A 509 -2.70 -11.61 -19.90
CA ASN A 509 -3.92 -12.24 -20.41
C ASN A 509 -5.09 -11.83 -19.49
N LYS A 510 -5.88 -10.84 -19.91
CA LYS A 510 -7.01 -10.33 -19.13
C LYS A 510 -8.20 -11.27 -19.23
N ASP A 511 -8.83 -11.57 -18.09
CA ASP A 511 -10.13 -12.23 -18.10
C ASP A 511 -11.24 -11.20 -18.31
N GLU A 512 -11.57 -10.93 -19.56
CA GLU A 512 -12.64 -9.99 -19.94
C GLU A 512 -14.05 -10.42 -19.48
N ASN A 513 -14.20 -11.68 -19.03
CA ASN A 513 -15.49 -12.25 -18.59
C ASN A 513 -15.61 -12.34 -17.06
N ALA A 514 -14.64 -11.84 -16.30
CA ALA A 514 -14.77 -11.80 -14.84
C ALA A 514 -15.90 -10.82 -14.46
N GLU A 515 -16.82 -11.29 -13.61
CA GLU A 515 -17.90 -10.44 -13.09
C GLU A 515 -17.31 -9.28 -12.26
N ASP A 516 -17.80 -8.07 -12.51
CA ASP A 516 -17.47 -6.89 -11.71
C ASP A 516 -18.06 -6.98 -10.30
N MET A 517 -17.44 -6.29 -9.36
CA MET A 517 -18.06 -6.05 -8.06
C MET A 517 -19.33 -5.21 -8.24
N ALA A 518 -20.36 -5.49 -7.43
CA ALA A 518 -21.56 -4.68 -7.40
C ALA A 518 -21.26 -3.24 -6.92
N ASP A 519 -22.02 -2.27 -7.40
CA ASP A 519 -21.75 -0.86 -7.09
C ASP A 519 -21.85 -0.54 -5.60
N ASP A 520 -22.77 -1.19 -4.87
CA ASP A 520 -22.88 -1.07 -3.40
C ASP A 520 -21.66 -1.64 -2.65
N GLU A 521 -21.00 -2.63 -3.19
CA GLU A 521 -19.74 -3.17 -2.63
C GLU A 521 -18.57 -2.23 -2.91
N LYS A 522 -18.52 -1.62 -4.09
CA LYS A 522 -17.53 -0.59 -4.43
C LYS A 522 -17.66 0.65 -3.54
N GLU A 523 -18.89 1.11 -3.31
CA GLU A 523 -19.17 2.22 -2.39
C GLU A 523 -18.71 1.93 -0.96
N LYS A 524 -18.90 0.71 -0.47
CA LYS A 524 -18.42 0.29 0.86
C LYS A 524 -16.90 0.31 0.97
N ILE A 525 -16.19 -0.20 -0.05
CA ILE A 525 -14.72 -0.17 -0.06
C ILE A 525 -14.21 1.29 -0.14
N MET A 526 -14.85 2.14 -0.95
CA MET A 526 -14.48 3.56 -1.00
C MET A 526 -14.70 4.26 0.34
N ALA A 527 -15.81 4.00 1.01
CA ALA A 527 -16.07 4.53 2.34
C ALA A 527 -15.04 4.03 3.37
N GLN A 528 -14.57 2.78 3.25
CA GLN A 528 -13.53 2.21 4.08
C GLN A 528 -12.16 2.90 3.87
N LEU A 529 -11.79 3.17 2.63
CA LEU A 529 -10.58 3.93 2.32
C LEU A 529 -10.63 5.37 2.88
N GLN A 530 -11.83 5.97 2.92
CA GLN A 530 -12.05 7.26 3.58
C GLN A 530 -11.75 7.20 5.08
N MET A 531 -12.20 6.14 5.75
CA MET A 531 -12.05 5.98 7.20
C MET A 531 -10.61 5.70 7.61
N LEU A 532 -9.83 4.98 6.81
CA LEU A 532 -8.43 4.69 7.08
C LEU A 532 -7.50 5.90 6.92
N GLY A 533 -8.06 7.09 6.62
CA GLY A 533 -7.28 8.31 6.39
C GLY A 533 -6.72 8.43 4.97
N TYR A 534 -7.05 7.49 4.09
CA TYR A 534 -6.68 7.58 2.67
C TYR A 534 -7.56 8.54 1.88
N MET A 535 -8.70 8.95 2.44
CA MET A 535 -9.69 9.78 1.76
C MET A 535 -10.40 10.76 2.72
N GLU A 536 -9.67 11.43 3.59
CA GLU A 536 -10.28 12.44 4.47
C GLU A 536 -11.02 13.55 3.74
#